data_17cdcbe54406e8c57b4d1d78c4876d62
#
_entry.id   17cdcbe54406e8c57b4d1d78c4876d62
#
_cell.length_a   1.000
_cell.length_b   1.000
_cell.length_c   1.000
_cell.angle_alpha   90.00
_cell.angle_beta   90.00
_cell.angle_gamma   90.00
#
_symmetry.space_group_name_H-M   'P 1'
#
loop_
_entity.id
_entity.type
_entity.pdbx_description
1 polymer ?
#
loop_
_entity_poly.entity_id
_entity_poly.type
_entity_poly.pdbx_seq_one_letter_code
_entity_poly.pdbx_strand_id
1 'polypeptide(L)'
;MLDRRAQSLLKTLIERYITEGQPVGSRTLARHSALELSPATIRNVMSDLEEMGFIASPHTSAGRIPTPKGYRLFVDSLLTVQPLAHQQMSEIRGVIQPDQPQRLISHASQLLSELTHFAGVVVAPRRQSPRIRQIEFLSLSETRILLIIVTTDGDVQNRILFTQHGFSPSELTMAANMLNEHFAGLEFPQIRARLADELKQLRSDMTDLMSAAVEAGSAVINESSTQYFISGEKNLLGVEDLSSNMGRLRRLFDLFEQKTGLLQLLDLSSRADGVQVFIGGESGIAPLDECSVVAAPYEVDGQIVGTIGVIGPTRMAYERVIPIVDITAKLLSTALAAP
;
A
#
# COMPACT_ATOMS: atom_id res chain seq x y z
N MET A 1 -4.16 27.46 18.95
CA MET A 1 -5.38 26.87 18.37
C MET A 1 -6.04 27.91 17.49
N LEU A 2 -6.52 27.52 16.30
CA LEU A 2 -7.30 28.43 15.46
C LEU A 2 -8.65 28.75 16.13
N ASP A 3 -9.09 30.00 16.03
CA ASP A 3 -10.42 30.37 16.46
C ASP A 3 -11.49 29.77 15.50
N ARG A 4 -12.74 29.76 15.92
CA ARG A 4 -13.84 29.17 15.13
C ARG A 4 -14.02 29.83 13.76
N ARG A 5 -13.68 31.13 13.63
CA ARG A 5 -13.81 31.86 12.36
C ARG A 5 -12.74 31.42 11.37
N ALA A 6 -11.50 31.32 11.83
CA ALA A 6 -10.39 30.84 11.02
C ALA A 6 -10.58 29.38 10.60
N GLN A 7 -11.10 28.52 11.51
CA GLN A 7 -11.45 27.13 11.18
C GLN A 7 -12.52 27.04 10.09
N SER A 8 -13.60 27.82 10.21
CA SER A 8 -14.69 27.85 9.22
C SER A 8 -14.21 28.37 7.87
N LEU A 9 -13.39 29.42 7.85
CA LEU A 9 -12.83 29.95 6.60
C LEU A 9 -11.82 28.98 5.95
N LEU A 10 -10.99 28.33 6.74
CA LEU A 10 -10.07 27.32 6.23
C LEU A 10 -10.85 26.13 5.63
N LYS A 11 -11.88 25.64 6.33
CA LYS A 11 -12.75 24.57 5.83
C LYS A 11 -13.37 24.96 4.48
N THR A 12 -14.00 26.12 4.40
CA THR A 12 -14.62 26.59 3.14
C THR A 12 -13.60 26.77 2.02
N LEU A 13 -12.40 27.27 2.35
CA LEU A 13 -11.31 27.42 1.38
C LEU A 13 -10.90 26.06 0.80
N ILE A 14 -10.70 25.06 1.67
CA ILE A 14 -10.26 23.73 1.25
C ILE A 14 -11.36 23.04 0.42
N GLU A 15 -12.60 23.05 0.87
CA GLU A 15 -13.74 22.47 0.13
C GLU A 15 -13.89 23.08 -1.27
N ARG A 16 -13.72 24.40 -1.38
CA ARG A 16 -13.75 25.09 -2.67
C ARG A 16 -12.56 24.71 -3.55
N TYR A 17 -11.37 24.70 -2.98
CA TYR A 17 -10.19 24.33 -3.73
C TYR A 17 -10.24 22.89 -4.24
N ILE A 18 -10.76 21.96 -3.41
CA ILE A 18 -10.99 20.57 -3.83
C ILE A 18 -11.94 20.53 -5.06
N THR A 19 -13.02 21.29 -5.02
CA THR A 19 -14.06 21.28 -6.07
C THR A 19 -13.61 21.98 -7.35
N GLU A 20 -13.01 23.16 -7.22
CA GLU A 20 -12.78 24.09 -8.35
C GLU A 20 -11.34 23.96 -8.93
N GLY A 21 -10.36 23.49 -8.12
CA GLY A 21 -8.95 23.37 -8.52
C GLY A 21 -8.24 24.73 -8.69
N GLN A 22 -8.89 25.84 -8.36
CA GLN A 22 -8.36 27.18 -8.56
C GLN A 22 -8.09 27.88 -7.23
N PRO A 23 -7.05 28.73 -7.12
CA PRO A 23 -6.77 29.48 -5.91
C PRO A 23 -7.98 30.30 -5.46
N VAL A 24 -8.35 30.19 -4.18
CA VAL A 24 -9.56 30.77 -3.61
C VAL A 24 -9.31 32.20 -3.10
N GLY A 25 -10.05 33.17 -3.65
CA GLY A 25 -9.94 34.57 -3.25
C GLY A 25 -10.86 34.96 -2.09
N SER A 26 -10.53 36.05 -1.38
CA SER A 26 -11.34 36.56 -0.26
C SER A 26 -12.78 36.92 -0.65
N ARG A 27 -13.01 37.38 -1.89
CA ARG A 27 -14.37 37.66 -2.41
C ARG A 27 -15.18 36.40 -2.60
N THR A 28 -14.56 35.31 -3.05
CA THR A 28 -15.19 34.00 -3.21
C THR A 28 -15.55 33.44 -1.83
N LEU A 29 -14.65 33.52 -0.85
CA LEU A 29 -14.92 33.10 0.53
C LEU A 29 -16.06 33.92 1.17
N ALA A 30 -16.13 35.23 0.95
CA ALA A 30 -17.21 36.08 1.45
C ALA A 30 -18.60 35.65 0.97
N ARG A 31 -18.70 35.11 -0.24
CA ARG A 31 -19.97 34.64 -0.81
C ARG A 31 -20.40 33.25 -0.33
N HIS A 32 -19.43 32.42 0.07
CA HIS A 32 -19.68 31.00 0.33
C HIS A 32 -19.46 30.59 1.78
N SER A 33 -18.80 31.44 2.59
CA SER A 33 -18.71 31.17 4.03
C SER A 33 -20.04 31.49 4.72
N ALA A 34 -20.40 30.64 5.67
CA ALA A 34 -21.54 30.89 6.56
C ALA A 34 -21.31 32.11 7.52
N LEU A 35 -20.17 32.79 7.37
CA LEU A 35 -19.79 33.92 8.20
C LEU A 35 -20.11 35.21 7.43
N GLU A 36 -20.93 36.06 8.04
CA GLU A 36 -21.25 37.40 7.52
C GLU A 36 -20.06 38.36 7.75
N LEU A 37 -18.93 38.09 7.07
CA LEU A 37 -17.69 38.87 7.18
C LEU A 37 -17.43 39.67 5.90
N SER A 38 -16.91 40.86 6.07
CA SER A 38 -16.45 41.67 4.94
C SER A 38 -15.25 41.00 4.23
N PRO A 39 -15.09 41.22 2.89
CA PRO A 39 -13.90 40.71 2.18
C PRO A 39 -12.56 41.20 2.77
N ALA A 40 -12.56 42.36 3.41
CA ALA A 40 -11.39 42.92 4.11
C ALA A 40 -11.04 42.11 5.37
N THR A 41 -12.05 41.78 6.18
CA THR A 41 -11.87 40.93 7.37
C THR A 41 -11.39 39.53 6.98
N ILE A 42 -11.98 38.96 5.94
CA ILE A 42 -11.58 37.64 5.43
C ILE A 42 -10.13 37.67 4.96
N ARG A 43 -9.67 38.75 4.32
CA ARG A 43 -8.27 38.91 3.88
C ARG A 43 -7.32 38.89 5.07
N ASN A 44 -7.66 39.53 6.18
CA ASN A 44 -6.83 39.52 7.39
C ASN A 44 -6.72 38.08 7.95
N VAL A 45 -7.86 37.38 8.08
CA VAL A 45 -7.83 35.98 8.55
C VAL A 45 -7.05 35.07 7.59
N MET A 46 -7.13 35.31 6.27
CA MET A 46 -6.31 34.58 5.30
C MET A 46 -4.82 34.88 5.48
N SER A 47 -4.44 36.12 5.83
CA SER A 47 -3.05 36.47 6.14
C SER A 47 -2.54 35.71 7.37
N ASP A 48 -3.35 35.66 8.42
CA ASP A 48 -3.02 34.91 9.65
C ASP A 48 -2.88 33.41 9.38
N LEU A 49 -3.77 32.82 8.57
CA LEU A 49 -3.70 31.41 8.16
C LEU A 49 -2.45 31.12 7.31
N GLU A 50 -2.03 32.07 6.48
CA GLU A 50 -0.82 31.97 5.66
C GLU A 50 0.44 32.05 6.53
N GLU A 51 0.51 32.98 7.48
CA GLU A 51 1.61 33.08 8.44
C GLU A 51 1.74 31.80 9.30
N MET A 52 0.61 31.22 9.66
CA MET A 52 0.58 29.93 10.37
C MET A 52 0.90 28.74 9.47
N GLY A 53 1.03 28.92 8.17
CA GLY A 53 1.38 27.88 7.19
C GLY A 53 0.27 26.90 6.83
N PHE A 54 -1.01 27.24 7.04
CA PHE A 54 -2.15 26.42 6.63
C PHE A 54 -2.55 26.63 5.18
N ILE A 55 -2.30 27.80 4.64
CA ILE A 55 -2.53 28.16 3.24
C ILE A 55 -1.30 28.84 2.68
N ALA A 56 -1.19 28.90 1.35
CA ALA A 56 -0.09 29.57 0.67
C ALA A 56 -0.60 30.35 -0.55
N SER A 57 0.18 31.34 -1.00
CA SER A 57 -0.06 32.06 -2.24
C SER A 57 0.78 31.43 -3.36
N PRO A 58 0.18 30.86 -4.42
CA PRO A 58 0.95 30.35 -5.54
C PRO A 58 1.65 31.48 -6.34
N HIS A 59 1.02 32.68 -6.40
CA HIS A 59 1.56 33.89 -7.04
C HIS A 59 1.05 35.15 -6.33
N THR A 60 1.76 36.24 -6.44
CA THR A 60 1.55 37.50 -5.70
C THR A 60 0.13 38.10 -5.85
N SER A 61 -0.58 37.85 -6.96
CA SER A 61 -1.94 38.33 -7.24
C SER A 61 -3.00 37.25 -7.19
N ALA A 62 -2.63 36.01 -6.95
CA ALA A 62 -3.54 34.88 -6.90
C ALA A 62 -4.29 34.80 -5.56
N GLY A 63 -5.37 34.00 -5.53
CA GLY A 63 -6.00 33.57 -4.27
C GLY A 63 -5.05 32.74 -3.43
N ARG A 64 -5.58 31.99 -2.50
CA ARG A 64 -4.82 31.08 -1.63
C ARG A 64 -5.16 29.63 -1.93
N ILE A 65 -4.18 28.75 -1.77
CA ILE A 65 -4.31 27.30 -1.86
C ILE A 65 -3.98 26.67 -0.51
N PRO A 66 -4.56 25.51 -0.17
CA PRO A 66 -4.19 24.78 1.04
C PRO A 66 -2.75 24.24 0.96
N THR A 67 -2.07 24.19 2.10
CA THR A 67 -0.81 23.45 2.26
C THR A 67 -1.11 22.02 2.76
N PRO A 68 -0.13 21.09 2.77
CA PRO A 68 -0.29 19.80 3.44
C PRO A 68 -0.73 19.94 4.91
N LYS A 69 -0.19 20.93 5.64
CA LYS A 69 -0.60 21.25 7.01
C LYS A 69 -2.07 21.70 7.11
N GLY A 70 -2.54 22.47 6.13
CA GLY A 70 -3.95 22.86 6.03
C GLY A 70 -4.87 21.66 5.79
N TYR A 71 -4.52 20.80 4.86
CA TYR A 71 -5.24 19.55 4.63
C TYR A 71 -5.24 18.62 5.84
N ARG A 72 -4.11 18.51 6.56
CA ARG A 72 -4.03 17.70 7.79
C ARG A 72 -5.02 18.19 8.83
N LEU A 73 -5.03 19.48 9.13
CA LEU A 73 -6.00 20.05 10.07
C LEU A 73 -7.46 19.86 9.60
N PHE A 74 -7.69 19.98 8.29
CA PHE A 74 -9.00 19.76 7.70
C PHE A 74 -9.47 18.32 7.93
N VAL A 75 -8.64 17.32 7.58
CA VAL A 75 -8.98 15.91 7.74
C VAL A 75 -9.19 15.54 9.21
N ASP A 76 -8.32 15.98 10.11
CA ASP A 76 -8.35 15.56 11.51
C ASP A 76 -9.46 16.23 12.34
N SER A 77 -9.87 17.45 11.97
CA SER A 77 -10.70 18.25 12.87
C SER A 77 -11.91 18.94 12.22
N LEU A 78 -11.88 19.19 10.93
CA LEU A 78 -12.90 19.99 10.25
C LEU A 78 -13.76 19.18 9.28
N LEU A 79 -13.26 18.02 8.86
CA LEU A 79 -13.95 17.16 7.92
C LEU A 79 -15.19 16.55 8.56
N THR A 80 -16.29 16.61 7.82
CA THR A 80 -17.50 15.88 8.16
C THR A 80 -17.67 14.74 7.17
N VAL A 81 -17.32 13.53 7.61
CA VAL A 81 -17.48 12.32 6.79
C VAL A 81 -18.97 12.07 6.56
N GLN A 82 -19.34 11.92 5.30
CA GLN A 82 -20.73 11.61 4.93
C GLN A 82 -20.88 10.10 4.71
N PRO A 83 -22.00 9.49 5.16
CA PRO A 83 -22.27 8.10 4.83
C PRO A 83 -22.38 7.92 3.32
N LEU A 84 -21.91 6.78 2.82
CA LEU A 84 -22.04 6.46 1.39
C LEU A 84 -23.51 6.38 0.97
N ALA A 85 -23.79 6.83 -0.24
CA ALA A 85 -25.10 6.66 -0.85
C ALA A 85 -25.47 5.17 -0.97
N HIS A 86 -26.76 4.85 -0.83
CA HIS A 86 -27.24 3.46 -0.92
C HIS A 86 -26.80 2.76 -2.22
N GLN A 87 -26.74 3.49 -3.33
CA GLN A 87 -26.28 2.96 -4.61
C GLN A 87 -24.81 2.53 -4.55
N GLN A 88 -23.91 3.38 -4.05
CA GLN A 88 -22.49 3.06 -3.89
C GLN A 88 -22.26 1.86 -2.94
N MET A 89 -23.02 1.81 -1.85
CA MET A 89 -23.01 0.68 -0.93
C MET A 89 -23.44 -0.62 -1.61
N SER A 90 -24.46 -0.57 -2.47
CA SER A 90 -24.93 -1.71 -3.24
C SER A 90 -23.89 -2.17 -4.28
N GLU A 91 -23.24 -1.22 -4.95
CA GLU A 91 -22.16 -1.50 -5.91
C GLU A 91 -20.98 -2.22 -5.23
N ILE A 92 -20.50 -1.70 -4.08
CA ILE A 92 -19.40 -2.32 -3.32
C ILE A 92 -19.79 -3.74 -2.91
N ARG A 93 -20.99 -3.94 -2.35
CA ARG A 93 -21.47 -5.27 -1.94
C ARG A 93 -21.67 -6.22 -3.13
N GLY A 94 -22.04 -5.72 -4.30
CA GLY A 94 -22.22 -6.50 -5.51
C GLY A 94 -20.90 -7.06 -6.07
N VAL A 95 -19.81 -6.32 -5.91
CA VAL A 95 -18.48 -6.68 -6.41
C VAL A 95 -17.71 -7.52 -5.37
N ILE A 96 -17.79 -7.15 -4.10
CA ILE A 96 -17.11 -7.86 -3.01
C ILE A 96 -18.02 -8.99 -2.49
N GLN A 97 -18.01 -10.10 -3.20
CA GLN A 97 -18.70 -11.34 -2.80
C GLN A 97 -17.66 -12.45 -2.55
N PRO A 98 -17.96 -13.44 -1.69
CA PRO A 98 -17.07 -14.56 -1.48
C PRO A 98 -16.63 -15.22 -2.79
N ASP A 99 -15.34 -15.22 -3.06
CA ASP A 99 -14.70 -15.81 -4.23
C ASP A 99 -13.24 -16.17 -3.87
N GLN A 100 -12.47 -16.65 -4.83
CA GLN A 100 -11.04 -16.89 -4.64
C GLN A 100 -10.32 -15.61 -4.16
N PRO A 101 -9.48 -15.67 -3.12
CA PRO A 101 -8.87 -14.49 -2.51
C PRO A 101 -8.17 -13.54 -3.49
N GLN A 102 -7.47 -14.09 -4.47
CA GLN A 102 -6.76 -13.28 -5.48
C GLN A 102 -7.72 -12.47 -6.36
N ARG A 103 -8.88 -13.04 -6.72
CA ARG A 103 -9.90 -12.34 -7.49
C ARG A 103 -10.56 -11.24 -6.66
N LEU A 104 -10.89 -11.54 -5.40
CA LEU A 104 -11.44 -10.56 -4.48
C LEU A 104 -10.53 -9.33 -4.32
N ILE A 105 -9.24 -9.56 -4.15
CA ILE A 105 -8.24 -8.50 -3.99
C ILE A 105 -8.13 -7.67 -5.27
N SER A 106 -8.09 -8.32 -6.43
CA SER A 106 -8.07 -7.63 -7.73
C SER A 106 -9.34 -6.80 -7.94
N HIS A 107 -10.51 -7.36 -7.67
CA HIS A 107 -11.78 -6.66 -7.77
C HIS A 107 -11.87 -5.49 -6.80
N ALA A 108 -11.37 -5.63 -5.58
CA ALA A 108 -11.34 -4.56 -4.60
C ALA A 108 -10.47 -3.38 -5.06
N SER A 109 -9.29 -3.62 -5.63
CA SER A 109 -8.44 -2.55 -6.16
C SER A 109 -9.10 -1.82 -7.35
N GLN A 110 -9.74 -2.58 -8.25
CA GLN A 110 -10.47 -2.02 -9.38
C GLN A 110 -11.66 -1.17 -8.92
N LEU A 111 -12.46 -1.68 -7.99
CA LEU A 111 -13.61 -0.98 -7.44
C LEU A 111 -13.22 0.34 -6.77
N LEU A 112 -12.14 0.34 -5.97
CA LEU A 112 -11.61 1.58 -5.39
C LEU A 112 -11.27 2.60 -6.47
N SER A 113 -10.62 2.16 -7.53
CA SER A 113 -10.27 3.03 -8.65
C SER A 113 -11.50 3.59 -9.37
N GLU A 114 -12.51 2.76 -9.63
CA GLU A 114 -13.75 3.17 -10.30
C GLU A 114 -14.54 4.19 -9.48
N LEU A 115 -14.68 3.97 -8.16
CA LEU A 115 -15.44 4.85 -7.28
C LEU A 115 -14.74 6.16 -6.95
N THR A 116 -13.42 6.16 -6.90
CA THR A 116 -12.63 7.34 -6.51
C THR A 116 -12.04 8.09 -7.70
N HIS A 117 -11.92 7.45 -8.86
CA HIS A 117 -11.20 7.91 -10.04
C HIS A 117 -9.70 8.14 -9.79
N PHE A 118 -9.12 7.42 -8.82
CA PHE A 118 -7.69 7.43 -8.48
C PHE A 118 -7.11 6.01 -8.59
N ALA A 119 -5.85 5.84 -8.21
CA ALA A 119 -5.24 4.52 -8.17
C ALA A 119 -5.69 3.76 -6.91
N GLY A 120 -6.40 2.65 -7.09
CA GLY A 120 -6.75 1.72 -6.02
C GLY A 120 -5.65 0.70 -5.81
N VAL A 121 -5.23 0.47 -4.57
CA VAL A 121 -4.17 -0.47 -4.20
C VAL A 121 -4.64 -1.41 -3.09
N VAL A 122 -4.33 -2.69 -3.24
CA VAL A 122 -4.61 -3.72 -2.22
C VAL A 122 -3.39 -4.60 -2.05
N VAL A 123 -2.89 -4.66 -0.83
CA VAL A 123 -1.84 -5.63 -0.45
C VAL A 123 -2.50 -6.95 -0.14
N ALA A 124 -2.10 -8.00 -0.84
CA ALA A 124 -2.60 -9.36 -0.60
C ALA A 124 -2.25 -9.83 0.81
N PRO A 125 -3.08 -10.71 1.41
CA PRO A 125 -2.74 -11.36 2.65
C PRO A 125 -1.34 -11.95 2.57
N ARG A 126 -0.50 -11.68 3.57
CA ARG A 126 0.75 -12.41 3.68
C ARG A 126 0.37 -13.88 3.82
N ARG A 127 0.67 -14.69 2.81
CA ARG A 127 0.65 -16.14 3.02
C ARG A 127 1.57 -16.37 4.22
N GLN A 128 1.08 -17.10 5.23
CA GLN A 128 1.96 -17.61 6.29
C GLN A 128 3.17 -18.20 5.58
N SER A 129 4.39 -17.90 6.05
CA SER A 129 5.59 -18.41 5.41
C SER A 129 5.40 -19.90 5.18
N PRO A 130 5.37 -20.37 3.93
CA PRO A 130 5.00 -21.75 3.68
C PRO A 130 5.99 -22.64 4.38
N ARG A 131 5.48 -23.62 5.10
CA ARG A 131 6.30 -24.63 5.77
C ARG A 131 6.77 -25.65 4.74
N ILE A 132 8.02 -26.03 4.81
CA ILE A 132 8.57 -27.05 3.92
C ILE A 132 7.95 -28.40 4.28
N ARG A 133 7.37 -29.07 3.26
CA ARG A 133 6.96 -30.46 3.35
C ARG A 133 8.09 -31.37 2.87
N GLN A 134 8.73 -31.03 1.74
CA GLN A 134 9.74 -31.84 1.09
C GLN A 134 10.66 -30.97 0.23
N ILE A 135 11.95 -31.33 0.20
CA ILE A 135 12.96 -30.77 -0.68
C ILE A 135 13.55 -31.92 -1.49
N GLU A 136 13.77 -31.68 -2.79
CA GLU A 136 14.47 -32.59 -3.68
C GLU A 136 15.50 -31.87 -4.53
N PHE A 137 16.58 -32.54 -4.86
CA PHE A 137 17.62 -32.08 -5.78
C PHE A 137 17.70 -33.02 -6.97
N LEU A 138 17.74 -32.44 -8.18
CA LEU A 138 17.93 -33.18 -9.42
C LEU A 138 19.10 -32.58 -10.19
N SER A 139 20.09 -33.41 -10.52
CA SER A 139 21.21 -32.97 -11.36
C SER A 139 20.73 -32.72 -12.78
N LEU A 140 20.97 -31.50 -13.30
CA LEU A 140 20.71 -31.14 -14.69
C LEU A 140 21.99 -31.18 -15.54
N SER A 141 23.13 -30.87 -14.93
CA SER A 141 24.49 -30.97 -15.51
C SER A 141 25.51 -30.97 -14.38
N GLU A 142 26.81 -31.02 -14.73
CA GLU A 142 27.90 -31.04 -13.72
C GLU A 142 27.84 -29.88 -12.72
N THR A 143 27.36 -28.68 -13.15
CA THR A 143 27.31 -27.46 -12.32
C THR A 143 25.91 -26.87 -12.14
N ARG A 144 24.86 -27.60 -12.60
CA ARG A 144 23.47 -27.13 -12.52
C ARG A 144 22.60 -28.16 -11.83
N ILE A 145 21.98 -27.76 -10.74
CA ILE A 145 21.10 -28.60 -9.92
C ILE A 145 19.72 -27.94 -9.88
N LEU A 146 18.67 -28.70 -10.17
CA LEU A 146 17.30 -28.28 -9.97
C LEU A 146 16.93 -28.56 -8.51
N LEU A 147 16.62 -27.52 -7.77
CA LEU A 147 16.03 -27.56 -6.44
C LEU A 147 14.50 -27.57 -6.61
N ILE A 148 13.82 -28.54 -6.03
CA ILE A 148 12.35 -28.65 -5.96
C ILE A 148 11.96 -28.54 -4.50
N ILE A 149 11.05 -27.61 -4.18
CA ILE A 149 10.53 -27.38 -2.84
C ILE A 149 9.02 -27.62 -2.90
N VAL A 150 8.54 -28.52 -2.07
CA VAL A 150 7.12 -28.79 -1.85
C VAL A 150 6.74 -28.26 -0.50
N THR A 151 5.72 -27.43 -0.44
CA THR A 151 5.20 -26.83 0.79
C THR A 151 4.03 -27.64 1.38
N THR A 152 3.67 -27.40 2.64
CA THR A 152 2.58 -28.14 3.31
C THR A 152 1.21 -27.87 2.72
N ASP A 153 1.02 -26.74 2.07
CA ASP A 153 -0.19 -26.35 1.31
C ASP A 153 -0.24 -26.92 -0.10
N GLY A 154 0.79 -27.72 -0.50
CA GLY A 154 0.83 -28.43 -1.77
C GLY A 154 1.40 -27.61 -2.94
N ASP A 155 1.88 -26.39 -2.68
CA ASP A 155 2.57 -25.60 -3.70
C ASP A 155 3.94 -26.19 -4.02
N VAL A 156 4.32 -26.20 -5.31
CA VAL A 156 5.59 -26.75 -5.80
C VAL A 156 6.38 -25.65 -6.46
N GLN A 157 7.57 -25.40 -5.93
CA GLN A 157 8.48 -24.39 -6.46
C GLN A 157 9.77 -25.03 -6.92
N ASN A 158 10.35 -24.50 -7.99
CA ASN A 158 11.60 -24.98 -8.52
C ASN A 158 12.60 -23.84 -8.78
N ARG A 159 13.89 -24.13 -8.60
CA ARG A 159 14.99 -23.20 -8.86
C ARG A 159 16.21 -23.95 -9.39
N ILE A 160 16.96 -23.28 -10.24
CA ILE A 160 18.25 -23.81 -10.70
C ILE A 160 19.34 -23.21 -9.82
N LEU A 161 20.07 -24.07 -9.12
CA LEU A 161 21.27 -23.73 -8.39
C LEU A 161 22.48 -23.91 -9.31
N PHE A 162 23.42 -22.98 -9.22
CA PHE A 162 24.72 -23.07 -9.90
C PHE A 162 25.77 -23.39 -8.86
N THR A 163 26.48 -24.50 -9.06
CA THR A 163 27.51 -24.98 -8.14
C THR A 163 28.89 -24.90 -8.80
N GLN A 164 29.95 -24.84 -7.99
CA GLN A 164 31.31 -24.78 -8.49
C GLN A 164 31.82 -26.15 -8.96
N HIS A 165 31.23 -27.24 -8.44
CA HIS A 165 31.58 -28.62 -8.77
C HIS A 165 30.33 -29.47 -8.89
N GLY A 166 30.49 -30.62 -9.54
CA GLY A 166 29.41 -31.58 -9.69
C GLY A 166 29.16 -32.37 -8.40
N PHE A 167 27.94 -32.74 -8.18
CA PHE A 167 27.51 -33.64 -7.10
C PHE A 167 26.98 -34.94 -7.69
N SER A 168 27.33 -36.05 -7.08
CA SER A 168 26.78 -37.35 -7.43
C SER A 168 25.30 -37.46 -7.02
N PRO A 169 24.51 -38.31 -7.64
CA PRO A 169 23.10 -38.52 -7.25
C PRO A 169 22.96 -38.95 -5.78
N SER A 170 23.93 -39.68 -5.23
CA SER A 170 23.93 -40.09 -3.82
C SER A 170 24.16 -38.92 -2.87
N GLU A 171 25.04 -37.97 -3.22
CA GLU A 171 25.29 -36.77 -2.43
C GLU A 171 24.05 -35.85 -2.44
N LEU A 172 23.39 -35.68 -3.59
CA LEU A 172 22.16 -34.92 -3.71
C LEU A 172 21.02 -35.52 -2.88
N THR A 173 20.88 -36.86 -2.92
CA THR A 173 19.89 -37.58 -2.11
C THR A 173 20.19 -37.44 -0.62
N MET A 174 21.46 -37.53 -0.21
CA MET A 174 21.87 -37.35 1.19
C MET A 174 21.54 -35.92 1.68
N ALA A 175 21.85 -34.91 0.88
CA ALA A 175 21.52 -33.51 1.20
C ALA A 175 20.01 -33.29 1.34
N ALA A 176 19.22 -33.83 0.42
CA ALA A 176 17.75 -33.74 0.47
C ALA A 176 17.19 -34.41 1.73
N ASN A 177 17.65 -35.64 2.03
CA ASN A 177 17.20 -36.37 3.21
C ASN A 177 17.53 -35.63 4.50
N MET A 178 18.73 -35.07 4.61
CA MET A 178 19.13 -34.30 5.77
C MET A 178 18.27 -33.04 5.96
N LEU A 179 18.02 -32.28 4.88
CA LEU A 179 17.16 -31.11 4.94
C LEU A 179 15.72 -31.51 5.32
N ASN A 180 15.20 -32.60 4.77
CA ASN A 180 13.87 -33.08 5.07
C ASN A 180 13.72 -33.60 6.51
N GLU A 181 14.72 -34.30 7.03
CA GLU A 181 14.71 -34.83 8.39
C GLU A 181 14.74 -33.72 9.45
N HIS A 182 15.57 -32.68 9.25
CA HIS A 182 15.79 -31.65 10.27
C HIS A 182 14.87 -30.44 10.12
N PHE A 183 14.34 -30.17 8.92
CA PHE A 183 13.66 -28.91 8.62
C PHE A 183 12.24 -29.07 8.08
N ALA A 184 11.72 -30.30 7.86
CA ALA A 184 10.33 -30.48 7.48
C ALA A 184 9.37 -29.89 8.54
N GLY A 185 8.35 -29.17 8.08
CA GLY A 185 7.39 -28.50 8.95
C GLY A 185 7.83 -27.14 9.50
N LEU A 186 9.06 -26.72 9.25
CA LEU A 186 9.56 -25.40 9.63
C LEU A 186 9.39 -24.36 8.54
N GLU A 187 9.33 -23.10 8.96
CA GLU A 187 9.36 -21.96 8.05
C GLU A 187 10.80 -21.60 7.66
N PHE A 188 11.02 -21.06 6.45
CA PHE A 188 12.35 -20.72 5.95
C PHE A 188 13.19 -19.83 6.88
N PRO A 189 12.64 -18.78 7.55
CA PRO A 189 13.42 -18.01 8.53
C PRO A 189 13.94 -18.86 9.69
N GLN A 190 13.16 -19.84 10.16
CA GLN A 190 13.56 -20.76 11.23
C GLN A 190 14.65 -21.73 10.76
N ILE A 191 14.53 -22.22 9.52
CA ILE A 191 15.52 -23.08 8.89
C ILE A 191 16.85 -22.35 8.77
N ARG A 192 16.86 -21.11 8.28
CA ARG A 192 18.06 -20.29 8.13
C ARG A 192 18.79 -20.10 9.46
N ALA A 193 18.07 -19.84 10.55
CA ALA A 193 18.65 -19.67 11.87
C ALA A 193 19.30 -20.95 12.40
N ARG A 194 18.67 -22.12 12.19
CA ARG A 194 19.17 -23.42 12.64
C ARG A 194 20.28 -23.97 11.76
N LEU A 195 20.19 -23.76 10.44
CA LEU A 195 21.18 -24.28 9.49
C LEU A 195 22.59 -23.76 9.81
N ALA A 196 22.73 -22.51 10.20
CA ALA A 196 24.02 -21.91 10.56
C ALA A 196 24.71 -22.62 11.74
N ASP A 197 23.98 -23.24 12.66
CA ASP A 197 24.54 -23.96 13.81
C ASP A 197 24.80 -25.44 13.49
N GLU A 198 23.98 -26.09 12.71
CA GLU A 198 24.10 -27.51 12.38
C GLU A 198 25.18 -27.79 11.31
N LEU A 199 25.41 -26.86 10.39
CA LEU A 199 26.38 -26.99 9.30
C LEU A 199 27.85 -26.95 9.76
N LYS A 200 28.15 -26.57 10.99
CA LYS A 200 29.51 -26.55 11.54
C LYS A 200 30.18 -27.94 11.58
N GLN A 201 29.41 -29.00 11.40
CA GLN A 201 29.90 -30.40 11.48
C GLN A 201 29.97 -31.11 10.11
N LEU A 202 29.61 -30.48 9.01
CA LEU A 202 29.59 -31.06 7.69
C LEU A 202 30.79 -30.69 6.82
N ARG A 203 31.01 -31.48 5.76
CA ARG A 203 32.02 -31.13 4.72
C ARG A 203 31.60 -29.81 4.04
N SER A 204 32.62 -28.99 3.74
CA SER A 204 32.42 -27.63 3.17
C SER A 204 31.49 -27.63 1.95
N ASP A 205 31.67 -28.53 1.00
CA ASP A 205 30.93 -28.58 -0.27
C ASP A 205 29.43 -28.87 -0.07
N MET A 206 29.11 -29.76 0.89
CA MET A 206 27.70 -30.06 1.25
C MET A 206 27.04 -28.88 1.95
N THR A 207 27.81 -28.19 2.81
CA THR A 207 27.37 -26.96 3.49
C THR A 207 27.00 -25.87 2.49
N ASP A 208 27.84 -25.69 1.45
CA ASP A 208 27.61 -24.68 0.41
C ASP A 208 26.33 -24.97 -0.40
N LEU A 209 26.10 -26.24 -0.77
CA LEU A 209 24.88 -26.67 -1.46
C LEU A 209 23.61 -26.42 -0.62
N MET A 210 23.66 -26.80 0.67
CA MET A 210 22.52 -26.64 1.58
C MET A 210 22.22 -25.17 1.88
N SER A 211 23.26 -24.37 2.07
CA SER A 211 23.12 -22.91 2.24
C SER A 211 22.52 -22.26 1.01
N ALA A 212 23.01 -22.60 -0.18
CA ALA A 212 22.47 -22.10 -1.45
C ALA A 212 21.00 -22.50 -1.65
N ALA A 213 20.61 -23.72 -1.25
CA ALA A 213 19.23 -24.19 -1.33
C ALA A 213 18.30 -23.39 -0.41
N VAL A 214 18.72 -23.13 0.83
CA VAL A 214 17.92 -22.34 1.79
C VAL A 214 17.84 -20.87 1.38
N GLU A 215 18.91 -20.29 0.87
CA GLU A 215 18.90 -18.92 0.35
C GLU A 215 17.97 -18.80 -0.88
N ALA A 216 18.07 -19.72 -1.84
CA ALA A 216 17.21 -19.74 -3.00
C ALA A 216 15.73 -19.92 -2.62
N GLY A 217 15.43 -20.81 -1.68
CA GLY A 217 14.09 -21.01 -1.16
C GLY A 217 13.52 -19.77 -0.45
N SER A 218 14.35 -19.11 0.38
CA SER A 218 13.97 -17.86 1.05
C SER A 218 13.69 -16.72 0.07
N ALA A 219 14.50 -16.61 -0.99
CA ALA A 219 14.31 -15.59 -2.03
C ALA A 219 12.98 -15.78 -2.77
N VAL A 220 12.64 -17.01 -3.12
CA VAL A 220 11.36 -17.35 -3.78
C VAL A 220 10.17 -16.95 -2.94
N ILE A 221 10.21 -17.21 -1.64
CA ILE A 221 9.11 -16.90 -0.73
C ILE A 221 8.99 -15.41 -0.49
N ASN A 222 10.10 -14.70 -0.37
CA ASN A 222 10.08 -13.24 -0.26
C ASN A 222 9.54 -12.56 -1.53
N GLU A 223 9.84 -13.10 -2.72
CA GLU A 223 9.26 -12.63 -3.98
C GLU A 223 7.75 -12.94 -4.10
N SER A 224 7.30 -14.06 -3.54
CA SER A 224 5.89 -14.50 -3.60
C SER A 224 5.06 -14.05 -2.39
N SER A 225 5.69 -13.65 -1.27
CA SER A 225 5.01 -13.47 0.02
C SER A 225 4.26 -12.14 0.15
N THR A 226 4.53 -11.13 -0.66
CA THR A 226 3.80 -9.87 -0.61
C THR A 226 3.43 -9.44 -2.02
N GLN A 227 2.29 -9.92 -2.48
CA GLN A 227 1.69 -9.44 -3.73
C GLN A 227 0.84 -8.21 -3.39
N TYR A 228 0.90 -7.19 -4.22
CA TYR A 228 -0.11 -6.16 -4.22
C TYR A 228 -0.71 -6.00 -5.62
N PHE A 229 -1.95 -5.58 -5.63
CA PHE A 229 -2.70 -5.28 -6.82
C PHE A 229 -2.93 -3.78 -6.86
N ILE A 230 -2.66 -3.18 -8.00
CA ILE A 230 -2.94 -1.78 -8.26
C ILE A 230 -3.81 -1.69 -9.51
N SER A 231 -4.78 -0.80 -9.49
CA SER A 231 -5.70 -0.58 -10.59
C SER A 231 -5.96 0.91 -10.76
N GLY A 232 -6.12 1.34 -12.00
CA GLY A 232 -6.47 2.73 -12.30
C GLY A 232 -5.34 3.73 -12.18
N GLU A 233 -4.09 3.31 -12.27
CA GLU A 233 -2.92 4.20 -12.29
C GLU A 233 -3.07 5.25 -13.41
N LYS A 234 -3.67 4.85 -14.53
CA LYS A 234 -3.93 5.74 -15.68
C LYS A 234 -4.84 6.92 -15.33
N ASN A 235 -5.69 6.81 -14.31
CA ASN A 235 -6.55 7.90 -13.87
C ASN A 235 -5.72 9.09 -13.38
N LEU A 236 -4.53 8.84 -12.84
CA LEU A 236 -3.63 9.88 -12.36
C LEU A 236 -3.07 10.74 -13.51
N LEU A 237 -3.05 10.22 -14.75
CA LEU A 237 -2.70 10.99 -15.94
C LEU A 237 -3.70 12.11 -16.25
N GLY A 238 -4.98 11.90 -15.91
CA GLY A 238 -6.05 12.88 -16.07
C GLY A 238 -6.11 13.95 -14.98
N VAL A 239 -5.31 13.82 -13.93
CA VAL A 239 -5.27 14.79 -12.82
C VAL A 239 -4.30 15.91 -13.16
N GLU A 240 -4.81 17.12 -13.40
CA GLU A 240 -4.02 18.29 -13.82
C GLU A 240 -2.86 18.60 -12.85
N ASP A 241 -3.09 18.48 -11.53
CA ASP A 241 -2.09 18.73 -10.50
C ASP A 241 -0.88 17.79 -10.61
N LEU A 242 -1.06 16.57 -11.08
CA LEU A 242 -0.01 15.56 -11.25
C LEU A 242 0.56 15.59 -12.67
N SER A 243 -0.28 15.74 -13.68
CA SER A 243 0.10 15.70 -15.08
C SER A 243 0.86 16.96 -15.54
N SER A 244 0.78 18.07 -14.81
CA SER A 244 1.54 19.29 -15.07
C SER A 244 3.06 19.10 -14.99
N ASN A 245 3.54 18.04 -14.32
CA ASN A 245 4.97 17.71 -14.20
C ASN A 245 5.24 16.23 -14.55
N MET A 246 5.54 16.00 -15.83
CA MET A 246 5.81 14.65 -16.35
C MET A 246 6.97 13.93 -15.66
N GLY A 247 7.96 14.66 -15.13
CA GLY A 247 9.08 14.06 -14.39
C GLY A 247 8.65 13.50 -13.04
N ARG A 248 7.69 14.12 -12.37
CA ARG A 248 7.10 13.64 -11.11
C ARG A 248 6.18 12.46 -11.36
N LEU A 249 5.33 12.59 -12.36
CA LEU A 249 4.42 11.52 -12.74
C LEU A 249 5.19 10.23 -13.10
N ARG A 250 6.29 10.34 -13.85
CA ARG A 250 7.16 9.20 -14.16
C ARG A 250 7.70 8.54 -12.88
N ARG A 251 8.22 9.31 -11.92
CA ARG A 251 8.72 8.78 -10.64
C ARG A 251 7.62 8.08 -9.82
N LEU A 252 6.38 8.55 -9.92
CA LEU A 252 5.23 7.89 -9.29
C LEU A 252 4.95 6.53 -9.95
N PHE A 253 4.99 6.43 -11.27
CA PHE A 253 4.85 5.16 -11.97
C PHE A 253 6.02 4.20 -11.68
N ASP A 254 7.26 4.72 -11.66
CA ASP A 254 8.44 3.94 -11.27
C ASP A 254 8.29 3.37 -9.83
N LEU A 255 7.68 4.14 -8.90
CA LEU A 255 7.36 3.64 -7.55
C LEU A 255 6.36 2.48 -7.59
N PHE A 256 5.34 2.56 -8.45
CA PHE A 256 4.37 1.48 -8.62
C PHE A 256 5.01 0.21 -9.19
N GLU A 257 5.98 0.34 -10.08
CA GLU A 257 6.73 -0.81 -10.63
C GLU A 257 7.71 -1.43 -9.62
N GLN A 258 8.41 -0.61 -8.84
CA GLN A 258 9.44 -1.06 -7.88
C GLN A 258 8.89 -1.75 -6.63
N LYS A 259 7.61 -1.62 -6.33
CA LYS A 259 6.87 -2.30 -5.25
C LYS A 259 7.33 -1.99 -3.81
N THR A 260 8.60 -1.90 -3.53
CA THR A 260 9.18 -1.90 -2.18
C THR A 260 8.74 -0.70 -1.32
N GLY A 261 8.82 0.52 -1.85
CA GLY A 261 8.47 1.73 -1.08
C GLY A 261 6.97 1.78 -0.73
N LEU A 262 6.12 1.46 -1.70
CA LEU A 262 4.67 1.45 -1.49
C LEU A 262 4.26 0.39 -0.47
N LEU A 263 4.86 -0.80 -0.52
CA LEU A 263 4.60 -1.87 0.46
C LEU A 263 4.99 -1.45 1.87
N GLN A 264 6.11 -0.73 2.05
CA GLN A 264 6.51 -0.22 3.37
C GLN A 264 5.47 0.75 3.96
N LEU A 265 4.94 1.68 3.15
CA LEU A 265 3.90 2.61 3.58
C LEU A 265 2.62 1.89 3.98
N LEU A 266 2.18 0.94 3.16
CA LEU A 266 0.96 0.16 3.42
C LEU A 266 1.13 -0.78 4.63
N ASP A 267 2.34 -1.26 4.89
CA ASP A 267 2.66 -2.05 6.10
C ASP A 267 2.61 -1.19 7.37
N LEU A 268 3.02 0.07 7.30
CA LEU A 268 2.83 1.01 8.42
C LEU A 268 1.34 1.24 8.71
N SER A 269 0.50 1.34 7.67
CA SER A 269 -0.94 1.49 7.82
C SER A 269 -1.61 0.26 8.44
N SER A 270 -1.02 -0.93 8.30
CA SER A 270 -1.56 -2.18 8.87
C SER A 270 -1.49 -2.24 10.40
N ARG A 271 -0.69 -1.38 11.03
CA ARG A 271 -0.53 -1.32 12.50
C ARG A 271 -1.48 -0.35 13.19
N ALA A 272 -2.27 0.37 12.42
CA ALA A 272 -3.15 1.41 12.93
C ALA A 272 -4.59 0.91 13.03
N ASP A 273 -5.34 1.43 13.99
CA ASP A 273 -6.77 1.20 14.11
C ASP A 273 -7.54 2.08 13.11
N GLY A 274 -8.15 1.47 12.09
CA GLY A 274 -8.99 2.13 11.12
C GLY A 274 -8.25 2.84 9.97
N VAL A 275 -8.91 3.81 9.35
CA VAL A 275 -8.40 4.50 8.16
C VAL A 275 -7.26 5.45 8.52
N GLN A 276 -6.16 5.32 7.80
CA GLN A 276 -5.00 6.23 7.87
C GLN A 276 -4.96 7.11 6.61
N VAL A 277 -4.61 8.38 6.80
CA VAL A 277 -4.45 9.33 5.70
C VAL A 277 -3.05 9.93 5.77
N PHE A 278 -2.28 9.77 4.71
CA PHE A 278 -0.96 10.40 4.54
C PHE A 278 -1.08 11.50 3.49
N ILE A 279 -0.71 12.72 3.82
CA ILE A 279 -0.87 13.89 2.95
C ILE A 279 0.51 14.41 2.53
N GLY A 280 0.83 14.30 1.25
CA GLY A 280 2.10 14.78 0.72
C GLY A 280 3.29 14.11 1.38
N GLY A 281 4.26 14.90 1.83
CA GLY A 281 5.51 14.42 2.44
C GLY A 281 5.35 13.60 3.72
N GLU A 282 4.14 13.47 4.30
CA GLU A 282 3.90 12.63 5.49
C GLU A 282 4.14 11.14 5.22
N SER A 283 4.04 10.71 3.96
CA SER A 283 4.37 9.34 3.55
C SER A 283 5.84 8.98 3.74
N GLY A 284 6.74 9.97 3.80
CA GLY A 284 8.19 9.79 3.80
C GLY A 284 8.76 9.26 2.47
N ILE A 285 7.94 9.18 1.42
CA ILE A 285 8.29 8.64 0.10
C ILE A 285 8.25 9.77 -0.92
N ALA A 286 9.41 10.25 -1.35
CA ALA A 286 9.54 11.41 -2.23
C ALA A 286 8.63 11.41 -3.50
N PRO A 287 8.41 10.31 -4.21
CA PRO A 287 7.44 10.27 -5.31
C PRO A 287 5.99 10.57 -4.90
N LEU A 288 5.62 10.45 -3.62
CA LEU A 288 4.28 10.71 -3.09
C LEU A 288 4.13 12.10 -2.46
N ASP A 289 5.12 12.97 -2.51
CA ASP A 289 5.09 14.31 -1.87
C ASP A 289 3.94 15.20 -2.35
N GLU A 290 3.41 14.98 -3.53
CA GLU A 290 2.24 15.70 -4.08
C GLU A 290 0.98 14.84 -4.14
N CYS A 291 1.05 13.65 -3.57
CA CYS A 291 -0.05 12.71 -3.48
C CYS A 291 -0.56 12.62 -2.04
N SER A 292 -1.77 12.13 -1.90
CA SER A 292 -2.26 11.59 -0.63
C SER A 292 -2.57 10.12 -0.78
N VAL A 293 -2.35 9.40 0.32
CA VAL A 293 -2.69 7.98 0.44
C VAL A 293 -3.72 7.83 1.53
N VAL A 294 -4.86 7.25 1.21
CA VAL A 294 -5.91 6.88 2.16
C VAL A 294 -5.91 5.38 2.23
N ALA A 295 -5.59 4.80 3.37
CA ALA A 295 -5.42 3.36 3.54
C ALA A 295 -6.14 2.84 4.78
N ALA A 296 -6.64 1.61 4.72
CA ALA A 296 -7.25 0.91 5.85
C ALA A 296 -6.74 -0.54 5.91
N PRO A 297 -6.50 -1.09 7.10
CA PRO A 297 -6.24 -2.50 7.26
C PRO A 297 -7.51 -3.31 6.97
N TYR A 298 -7.34 -4.54 6.50
CA TYR A 298 -8.40 -5.53 6.47
C TYR A 298 -7.93 -6.82 7.15
N GLU A 299 -8.87 -7.54 7.74
CA GLU A 299 -8.59 -8.64 8.66
C GLU A 299 -9.35 -9.91 8.29
N VAL A 300 -8.81 -11.04 8.68
CA VAL A 300 -9.46 -12.35 8.63
C VAL A 300 -9.30 -13.00 10.01
N ASP A 301 -10.38 -13.46 10.60
CA ASP A 301 -10.41 -14.07 11.93
C ASP A 301 -9.77 -13.20 13.04
N GLY A 302 -9.96 -11.87 12.95
CA GLY A 302 -9.42 -10.90 13.91
C GLY A 302 -7.91 -10.63 13.76
N GLN A 303 -7.29 -11.12 12.70
CA GLN A 303 -5.90 -10.82 12.37
C GLN A 303 -5.81 -9.95 11.13
N ILE A 304 -5.04 -8.87 11.21
CA ILE A 304 -4.77 -8.02 10.05
C ILE A 304 -3.90 -8.81 9.06
N VAL A 305 -4.45 -9.03 7.88
CA VAL A 305 -3.81 -9.82 6.83
C VAL A 305 -3.30 -8.98 5.66
N GLY A 306 -3.75 -7.74 5.56
CA GLY A 306 -3.32 -6.84 4.50
C GLY A 306 -3.87 -5.41 4.66
N THR A 307 -3.61 -4.59 3.67
CA THR A 307 -4.03 -3.19 3.62
C THR A 307 -4.62 -2.88 2.26
N ILE A 308 -5.69 -2.11 2.25
CA ILE A 308 -6.35 -1.58 1.06
C ILE A 308 -6.26 -0.06 1.07
N GLY A 309 -6.12 0.58 -0.08
CA GLY A 309 -6.03 2.02 -0.11
C GLY A 309 -6.21 2.64 -1.48
N VAL A 310 -6.19 3.96 -1.49
CA VAL A 310 -6.28 4.82 -2.67
C VAL A 310 -5.13 5.81 -2.67
N ILE A 311 -4.49 5.97 -3.82
CA ILE A 311 -3.44 6.96 -4.07
C ILE A 311 -3.99 7.96 -5.09
N GLY A 312 -3.99 9.22 -4.73
CA GLY A 312 -4.44 10.32 -5.58
C GLY A 312 -3.73 11.63 -5.25
N PRO A 313 -4.11 12.75 -5.87
CA PRO A 313 -3.52 14.05 -5.57
C PRO A 313 -3.85 14.48 -4.13
N THR A 314 -3.05 15.40 -3.56
CA THR A 314 -3.38 16.00 -2.26
C THR A 314 -4.75 16.69 -2.28
N ARG A 315 -5.20 17.14 -3.44
CA ARG A 315 -6.52 17.71 -3.70
C ARG A 315 -7.54 16.61 -4.03
N MET A 316 -7.92 15.81 -3.04
CA MET A 316 -8.98 14.80 -3.19
C MET A 316 -10.17 15.07 -2.29
N ALA A 317 -11.34 14.55 -2.65
CA ALA A 317 -12.56 14.63 -1.84
C ALA A 317 -12.50 13.63 -0.69
N TYR A 318 -11.76 13.96 0.38
CA TYR A 318 -11.54 13.07 1.53
C TYR A 318 -12.84 12.59 2.17
N GLU A 319 -13.88 13.43 2.21
CA GLU A 319 -15.20 13.11 2.73
C GLU A 319 -15.88 11.93 2.01
N ARG A 320 -15.47 11.65 0.77
CA ARG A 320 -15.94 10.51 -0.03
C ARG A 320 -14.95 9.36 -0.03
N VAL A 321 -13.66 9.67 -0.16
CA VAL A 321 -12.61 8.63 -0.30
C VAL A 321 -12.47 7.82 0.99
N ILE A 322 -12.47 8.48 2.15
CA ILE A 322 -12.33 7.81 3.45
C ILE A 322 -13.41 6.73 3.66
N PRO A 323 -14.73 7.03 3.54
CA PRO A 323 -15.74 5.98 3.72
C PRO A 323 -15.70 4.90 2.64
N ILE A 324 -15.33 5.21 1.40
CA ILE A 324 -15.18 4.18 0.36
C ILE A 324 -14.10 3.18 0.76
N VAL A 325 -12.93 3.66 1.20
CA VAL A 325 -11.82 2.79 1.64
C VAL A 325 -12.21 1.98 2.87
N ASP A 326 -12.80 2.61 3.89
CA ASP A 326 -13.23 1.96 5.14
C ASP A 326 -14.24 0.83 4.90
N ILE A 327 -15.29 1.12 4.13
CA ILE A 327 -16.34 0.14 3.85
C ILE A 327 -15.82 -1.00 2.98
N THR A 328 -15.00 -0.69 1.97
CA THR A 328 -14.41 -1.72 1.13
C THR A 328 -13.48 -2.64 1.94
N ALA A 329 -12.68 -2.09 2.86
CA ALA A 329 -11.85 -2.88 3.77
C ALA A 329 -12.69 -3.83 4.64
N LYS A 330 -13.78 -3.35 5.24
CA LYS A 330 -14.68 -4.14 6.08
C LYS A 330 -15.40 -5.25 5.30
N LEU A 331 -15.85 -4.94 4.09
CA LEU A 331 -16.51 -5.94 3.24
C LEU A 331 -15.51 -6.97 2.70
N LEU A 332 -14.29 -6.55 2.34
CA LEU A 332 -13.22 -7.45 1.96
C LEU A 332 -12.85 -8.41 3.11
N SER A 333 -12.74 -7.90 4.34
CA SER A 333 -12.54 -8.72 5.56
C SER A 333 -13.62 -9.79 5.70
N THR A 334 -14.88 -9.39 5.56
CA THR A 334 -16.04 -10.31 5.68
C THR A 334 -16.05 -11.36 4.57
N ALA A 335 -15.74 -10.97 3.34
CA ALA A 335 -15.75 -11.88 2.19
C ALA A 335 -14.59 -12.89 2.22
N LEU A 336 -13.43 -12.50 2.75
CA LEU A 336 -12.27 -13.39 2.91
C LEU A 336 -12.40 -14.34 4.12
N ALA A 337 -13.18 -13.96 5.14
CA ALA A 337 -13.47 -14.82 6.29
C ALA A 337 -14.59 -15.85 6.01
N ALA A 338 -15.32 -15.70 4.91
CA ALA A 338 -16.36 -16.65 4.51
C ALA A 338 -15.70 -17.96 4.04
N PRO A 339 -16.18 -19.14 4.50
CA PRO A 339 -15.64 -20.46 4.20
C PRO A 339 -15.83 -20.85 2.74
#